data_5d9e04f6fd692df1cc0d5d01e8c0886a
#
_entry.id   5d9e04f6fd692df1cc0d5d01e8c0886a
#
_cell.length_a   1.000
_cell.length_b   1.000
_cell.length_c   1.000
_cell.angle_alpha   90.00
_cell.angle_beta   90.00
_cell.angle_gamma   90.00
#
_symmetry.space_group_name_H-M   'P 1'
#
loop_
_entity.id
_entity.type
_entity.pdbx_description
1 polymer ?
#
loop_
_entity_poly.entity_id
_entity_poly.type
_entity_poly.pdbx_seq_one_letter_code
_entity_poly.pdbx_strand_id
1 'polypeptide(L)'
;MTEILCVEFGPWADHAATLTSQARPNGWGKTSLLNAYRFALTGRAPSGFEVRRVGAPASRQTSVTVRGFAGATLRRVYDEGRTTLYVDGDVTTQKAFEQFLNERGIPIELVEACADTGVLASPDLKAEQVRVLLSRAGVIESSAVDELRRRRLALLSGCRRAEAAAAITLPPEAPPQCPGLTEAEQLFERRYEAQARDAANKPQSHCPACGHALSEAEIRRNLERYKRAVTFVCDKATNAEIERIRAKNEAYTQEQEQRRAAQLVRTRAATARADYQRLRAEIVRVEQQITEALGPQPLALPEGVALDVTERGTYQITVGGVPLRSVNHAQRVALSVEMLAKARAAAGADDLVPIIVDNAESVQDNFEQWPNIIRFSVLQ
;
A
#
# COMPACT_ATOMS: atom_id res chain seq x y z
N MET A 1 -25.84 -22.25 -25.76
CA MET A 1 -24.77 -22.33 -26.80
C MET A 1 -24.30 -20.92 -27.09
N THR A 2 -23.01 -20.68 -27.03
CA THR A 2 -22.42 -19.33 -27.18
C THR A 2 -21.90 -19.17 -28.59
N GLU A 3 -22.33 -18.13 -29.30
CA GLU A 3 -21.89 -17.77 -30.65
C GLU A 3 -21.01 -16.52 -30.59
N ILE A 4 -19.92 -16.51 -31.36
CA ILE A 4 -18.99 -15.38 -31.48
C ILE A 4 -19.02 -14.90 -32.94
N LEU A 5 -19.25 -13.62 -33.11
CA LEU A 5 -19.20 -12.92 -34.38
C LEU A 5 -18.11 -11.86 -34.34
N CYS A 6 -17.13 -11.94 -35.23
CA CYS A 6 -16.03 -11.00 -35.35
C CYS A 6 -16.17 -10.21 -36.64
N VAL A 7 -15.96 -8.90 -36.57
CA VAL A 7 -15.88 -8.00 -37.73
C VAL A 7 -14.58 -7.22 -37.62
N GLU A 8 -13.74 -7.30 -38.66
CA GLU A 8 -12.41 -6.64 -38.72
C GLU A 8 -11.56 -6.84 -37.49
N PHE A 9 -11.65 -8.04 -36.87
CA PHE A 9 -10.96 -8.36 -35.61
C PHE A 9 -9.83 -9.36 -35.81
N GLY A 10 -8.63 -9.04 -35.33
CA GLY A 10 -7.45 -9.89 -35.44
C GLY A 10 -7.19 -10.31 -36.90
N PRO A 11 -7.17 -11.60 -37.23
CA PRO A 11 -6.93 -12.06 -38.61
C PRO A 11 -8.18 -12.00 -39.50
N TRP A 12 -9.37 -11.69 -38.99
CA TRP A 12 -10.63 -11.88 -39.71
C TRP A 12 -11.28 -10.56 -40.17
N ALA A 13 -11.73 -10.52 -41.42
CA ALA A 13 -12.61 -9.47 -41.92
C ALA A 13 -14.05 -9.67 -41.41
N ASP A 14 -14.57 -10.88 -41.56
CA ASP A 14 -15.84 -11.37 -41.02
C ASP A 14 -15.66 -12.83 -40.62
N HIS A 15 -16.03 -13.19 -39.41
CA HIS A 15 -15.95 -14.55 -38.89
C HIS A 15 -17.08 -14.82 -37.92
N ALA A 16 -17.71 -15.98 -38.06
CA ALA A 16 -18.72 -16.48 -37.14
C ALA A 16 -18.33 -17.89 -36.70
N ALA A 17 -18.35 -18.11 -35.39
CA ALA A 17 -18.07 -19.41 -34.82
C ALA A 17 -18.96 -19.69 -33.60
N THR A 18 -19.42 -20.89 -33.45
CA THR A 18 -20.02 -21.35 -32.20
C THR A 18 -18.90 -21.80 -31.28
N LEU A 19 -18.95 -21.37 -30.03
CA LEU A 19 -17.99 -21.73 -29.01
C LEU A 19 -18.27 -23.17 -28.55
N THR A 20 -17.60 -24.12 -29.20
CA THR A 20 -17.69 -25.57 -28.93
C THR A 20 -16.29 -26.17 -28.94
N SER A 21 -16.13 -27.32 -28.32
CA SER A 21 -14.87 -28.09 -28.40
C SER A 21 -14.51 -28.38 -29.85
N GLN A 22 -13.30 -28.04 -30.27
CA GLN A 22 -12.84 -28.14 -31.65
C GLN A 22 -11.42 -28.67 -31.73
N ALA A 23 -11.21 -29.71 -32.55
CA ALA A 23 -9.88 -30.09 -33.03
C ALA A 23 -9.67 -29.50 -34.42
N ARG A 24 -8.67 -28.65 -34.60
CA ARG A 24 -8.39 -27.90 -35.83
C ARG A 24 -6.89 -27.83 -36.09
N PRO A 25 -6.44 -27.71 -37.33
CA PRO A 25 -5.03 -27.57 -37.63
C PRO A 25 -4.43 -26.28 -37.02
N ASN A 26 -3.12 -26.27 -36.94
CA ASN A 26 -2.39 -25.04 -36.57
C ASN A 26 -2.69 -23.91 -37.55
N GLY A 27 -2.77 -22.68 -37.04
CA GLY A 27 -3.06 -21.49 -37.86
C GLY A 27 -4.54 -21.27 -38.17
N TRP A 28 -5.47 -22.16 -37.79
CA TRP A 28 -6.91 -21.96 -38.01
C TRP A 28 -7.49 -20.73 -37.26
N GLY A 29 -6.80 -20.23 -36.27
CA GLY A 29 -7.26 -19.05 -35.50
C GLY A 29 -7.91 -19.37 -34.14
N LYS A 30 -7.67 -20.57 -33.58
CA LYS A 30 -8.16 -20.97 -32.25
C LYS A 30 -7.88 -19.89 -31.19
N THR A 31 -6.63 -19.52 -31.04
CA THR A 31 -6.20 -18.48 -30.10
C THR A 31 -6.82 -17.12 -30.41
N SER A 32 -7.03 -16.79 -31.70
CA SER A 32 -7.72 -15.57 -32.09
C SER A 32 -9.19 -15.57 -31.67
N LEU A 33 -9.86 -16.73 -31.74
CA LEU A 33 -11.24 -16.87 -31.26
C LEU A 33 -11.34 -16.70 -29.73
N LEU A 34 -10.37 -17.26 -28.99
CA LEU A 34 -10.26 -17.01 -27.54
C LEU A 34 -10.04 -15.54 -27.23
N ASN A 35 -9.15 -14.89 -27.95
CA ASN A 35 -8.87 -13.46 -27.81
C ASN A 35 -10.10 -12.61 -28.12
N ALA A 36 -10.90 -13.00 -29.12
CA ALA A 36 -12.16 -12.36 -29.43
C ALA A 36 -13.17 -12.50 -28.28
N TYR A 37 -13.31 -13.70 -27.73
CA TYR A 37 -14.18 -13.94 -26.58
C TYR A 37 -13.76 -13.13 -25.36
N ARG A 38 -12.47 -13.16 -25.01
CA ARG A 38 -11.91 -12.37 -23.90
C ARG A 38 -12.11 -10.87 -24.13
N PHE A 39 -11.83 -10.39 -25.33
CA PHE A 39 -12.01 -8.98 -25.69
C PHE A 39 -13.47 -8.54 -25.50
N ALA A 40 -14.43 -9.34 -25.94
CA ALA A 40 -15.85 -9.02 -25.76
C ALA A 40 -16.23 -8.88 -24.28
N LEU A 41 -15.71 -9.74 -23.41
CA LEU A 41 -16.01 -9.74 -21.98
C LEU A 41 -15.30 -8.63 -21.21
N THR A 42 -14.02 -8.40 -21.50
CA THR A 42 -13.14 -7.55 -20.66
C THR A 42 -12.74 -6.24 -21.30
N GLY A 43 -12.87 -6.11 -22.62
CA GLY A 43 -12.34 -4.99 -23.39
C GLY A 43 -10.81 -5.02 -23.56
N ARG A 44 -10.16 -6.10 -23.13
CA ARG A 44 -8.70 -6.25 -23.15
C ARG A 44 -8.31 -7.36 -24.11
N ALA A 45 -7.27 -7.11 -24.89
CA ALA A 45 -6.60 -8.14 -25.67
C ALA A 45 -5.22 -8.44 -25.06
N PRO A 46 -4.65 -9.63 -25.29
CA PRO A 46 -3.31 -9.94 -24.87
C PRO A 46 -2.28 -8.95 -25.42
N SER A 47 -1.16 -8.78 -24.70
CA SER A 47 -0.06 -7.95 -25.16
C SER A 47 0.45 -8.43 -26.53
N GLY A 48 0.61 -7.49 -27.45
CA GLY A 48 1.05 -7.79 -28.83
C GLY A 48 -0.04 -8.31 -29.76
N PHE A 49 -1.29 -8.46 -29.31
CA PHE A 49 -2.41 -8.80 -30.19
C PHE A 49 -3.05 -7.54 -30.78
N GLU A 50 -3.08 -7.44 -32.10
CA GLU A 50 -3.75 -6.34 -32.79
C GLU A 50 -5.26 -6.59 -32.85
N VAL A 51 -6.03 -5.78 -32.14
CA VAL A 51 -7.50 -5.88 -32.06
C VAL A 51 -8.12 -5.62 -33.42
N ARG A 52 -7.69 -4.55 -34.10
CA ARG A 52 -8.13 -4.23 -35.44
C ARG A 52 -7.34 -5.06 -36.47
N ARG A 53 -8.01 -5.64 -37.43
CA ARG A 53 -7.37 -6.38 -38.53
C ARG A 53 -6.42 -5.47 -39.32
N VAL A 54 -5.22 -5.94 -39.59
CA VAL A 54 -4.26 -5.24 -40.42
C VAL A 54 -4.86 -5.05 -41.83
N GLY A 55 -4.86 -3.82 -42.32
CA GLY A 55 -5.44 -3.47 -43.63
C GLY A 55 -6.98 -3.35 -43.65
N ALA A 56 -7.64 -3.35 -42.49
CA ALA A 56 -9.08 -3.11 -42.42
C ALA A 56 -9.47 -1.73 -42.98
N PRO A 57 -10.52 -1.64 -43.82
CA PRO A 57 -11.00 -0.36 -44.33
C PRO A 57 -11.40 0.60 -43.20
N ALA A 58 -11.04 1.85 -43.28
CA ALA A 58 -11.38 2.87 -42.29
C ALA A 58 -12.91 2.98 -42.03
N SER A 59 -13.70 2.70 -43.08
CA SER A 59 -15.17 2.74 -43.01
C SER A 59 -15.81 1.60 -42.25
N ARG A 60 -15.07 0.53 -41.95
CA ARG A 60 -15.61 -0.62 -41.19
C ARG A 60 -15.16 -0.60 -39.72
N GLN A 61 -16.12 -0.69 -38.86
CA GLN A 61 -15.84 -0.78 -37.39
C GLN A 61 -15.34 -2.16 -37.04
N THR A 62 -14.37 -2.21 -36.13
CA THR A 62 -13.93 -3.45 -35.51
C THR A 62 -14.88 -3.79 -34.37
N SER A 63 -15.45 -4.99 -34.39
CA SER A 63 -16.34 -5.43 -33.30
C SER A 63 -16.30 -6.92 -33.06
N VAL A 64 -16.57 -7.30 -31.83
CA VAL A 64 -16.84 -8.68 -31.44
C VAL A 64 -18.19 -8.73 -30.73
N THR A 65 -19.05 -9.66 -31.19
CA THR A 65 -20.34 -9.93 -30.58
C THR A 65 -20.36 -11.35 -30.05
N VAL A 66 -20.76 -11.50 -28.79
CA VAL A 66 -20.95 -12.82 -28.13
C VAL A 66 -22.43 -12.94 -27.81
N ARG A 67 -23.09 -13.92 -28.39
CA ARG A 67 -24.51 -14.24 -28.13
C ARG A 67 -24.64 -15.42 -27.18
N GLY A 68 -25.63 -15.38 -26.32
CA GLY A 68 -25.95 -16.49 -25.39
C GLY A 68 -25.02 -16.53 -24.17
N PHE A 69 -24.29 -15.48 -23.86
CA PHE A 69 -23.48 -15.39 -22.65
C PHE A 69 -24.35 -14.91 -21.47
N ALA A 70 -24.51 -15.74 -20.45
CA ALA A 70 -25.37 -15.45 -19.29
C ALA A 70 -26.79 -14.98 -19.68
N GLY A 71 -27.30 -15.47 -20.80
CA GLY A 71 -28.62 -15.13 -21.34
C GLY A 71 -28.67 -13.80 -22.10
N ALA A 72 -27.54 -13.12 -22.29
CA ALA A 72 -27.46 -11.82 -22.96
C ALA A 72 -26.64 -11.87 -24.26
N THR A 73 -26.76 -10.82 -25.06
CA THR A 73 -25.90 -10.53 -26.23
C THR A 73 -24.95 -9.40 -25.88
N LEU A 74 -23.65 -9.69 -25.86
CA LEU A 74 -22.60 -8.72 -25.64
C LEU A 74 -22.01 -8.30 -26.98
N ARG A 75 -21.86 -7.02 -27.23
CA ARG A 75 -21.12 -6.48 -28.38
C ARG A 75 -20.12 -5.46 -27.92
N ARG A 76 -18.87 -5.68 -28.26
CA ARG A 76 -17.80 -4.70 -28.02
C ARG A 76 -17.30 -4.15 -29.34
N VAL A 77 -17.30 -2.83 -29.43
CA VAL A 77 -16.82 -2.10 -30.59
C VAL A 77 -15.49 -1.44 -30.20
N TYR A 78 -14.52 -1.57 -31.07
CA TYR A 78 -13.22 -0.91 -30.96
C TYR A 78 -13.07 0.16 -32.02
N ASP A 79 -12.76 1.37 -31.59
CA ASP A 79 -12.53 2.52 -32.46
C ASP A 79 -11.39 3.37 -31.91
N GLU A 80 -10.33 3.54 -32.68
CA GLU A 80 -9.16 4.38 -32.39
C GLU A 80 -8.63 4.26 -30.94
N GLY A 81 -8.50 3.04 -30.44
CA GLY A 81 -7.99 2.79 -29.07
C GLY A 81 -9.04 2.84 -27.97
N ARG A 82 -10.30 3.16 -28.31
CA ARG A 82 -11.42 3.18 -27.37
C ARG A 82 -12.32 1.98 -27.58
N THR A 83 -12.93 1.50 -26.50
CA THR A 83 -13.91 0.41 -26.56
C THR A 83 -15.26 0.89 -26.05
N THR A 84 -16.31 0.52 -26.76
CA THR A 84 -17.71 0.71 -26.34
C THR A 84 -18.35 -0.66 -26.18
N LEU A 85 -18.97 -0.88 -25.01
CA LEU A 85 -19.68 -2.12 -24.70
C LEU A 85 -21.18 -1.91 -24.86
N TYR A 86 -21.83 -2.87 -25.48
CA TYR A 86 -23.29 -2.99 -25.60
C TYR A 86 -23.73 -4.29 -24.95
N VAL A 87 -24.80 -4.26 -24.17
CA VAL A 87 -25.50 -5.43 -23.63
C VAL A 87 -26.93 -5.38 -24.16
N ASP A 88 -27.33 -6.40 -24.87
CA ASP A 88 -28.65 -6.50 -25.53
C ASP A 88 -29.01 -5.29 -26.41
N GLY A 89 -28.00 -4.65 -26.98
CA GLY A 89 -28.12 -3.49 -27.87
C GLY A 89 -27.95 -2.15 -27.18
N ASP A 90 -28.00 -2.08 -25.87
CA ASP A 90 -27.83 -0.85 -25.10
C ASP A 90 -26.38 -0.58 -24.75
N VAL A 91 -25.94 0.68 -24.91
CA VAL A 91 -24.60 1.12 -24.52
C VAL A 91 -24.47 1.04 -23.00
N THR A 92 -23.41 0.39 -22.53
CA THR A 92 -23.16 0.23 -21.10
C THR A 92 -21.70 0.44 -20.76
N THR A 93 -21.41 0.61 -19.46
CA THR A 93 -20.03 0.68 -18.95
C THR A 93 -19.57 -0.69 -18.49
N GLN A 94 -18.24 -0.89 -18.41
CA GLN A 94 -17.69 -2.11 -17.83
C GLN A 94 -18.20 -2.35 -16.42
N LYS A 95 -18.29 -1.28 -15.60
CA LYS A 95 -18.80 -1.36 -14.22
C LYS A 95 -20.28 -1.80 -14.17
N ALA A 96 -21.11 -1.31 -15.06
CA ALA A 96 -22.51 -1.71 -15.12
C ALA A 96 -22.66 -3.17 -15.58
N PHE A 97 -21.79 -3.63 -16.49
CA PHE A 97 -21.73 -5.01 -16.88
C PHE A 97 -21.25 -5.93 -15.73
N GLU A 98 -20.26 -5.52 -14.97
CA GLU A 98 -19.84 -6.24 -13.76
C GLU A 98 -20.95 -6.32 -12.73
N GLN A 99 -21.72 -5.25 -12.55
CA GLN A 99 -22.89 -5.26 -11.69
C GLN A 99 -23.98 -6.22 -12.19
N PHE A 100 -24.26 -6.23 -13.50
CA PHE A 100 -25.18 -7.17 -14.13
C PHE A 100 -24.76 -8.64 -13.89
N LEU A 101 -23.47 -8.94 -13.91
CA LEU A 101 -22.95 -10.28 -13.58
C LEU A 101 -23.07 -10.59 -12.08
N ASN A 102 -22.72 -9.62 -11.23
CA ASN A 102 -22.79 -9.78 -9.77
C ASN A 102 -24.24 -10.03 -9.29
N GLU A 103 -25.24 -9.39 -9.90
CA GLU A 103 -26.66 -9.63 -9.63
C GLU A 103 -27.08 -11.06 -9.95
N ARG A 104 -26.32 -11.77 -10.80
CA ARG A 104 -26.48 -13.18 -11.14
C ARG A 104 -25.56 -14.11 -10.34
N GLY A 105 -24.84 -13.58 -9.35
CA GLY A 105 -23.89 -14.34 -8.57
C GLY A 105 -22.57 -14.67 -9.30
N ILE A 106 -22.31 -14.04 -10.46
CA ILE A 106 -21.17 -14.36 -11.31
C ILE A 106 -20.11 -13.26 -11.17
N PRO A 107 -19.01 -13.47 -10.42
CA PRO A 107 -17.92 -12.50 -10.35
C PRO A 107 -17.18 -12.38 -11.69
N ILE A 108 -16.80 -11.18 -12.07
CA ILE A 108 -16.05 -10.94 -13.32
C ILE A 108 -14.71 -11.67 -13.32
N GLU A 109 -14.06 -11.80 -12.16
CA GLU A 109 -12.80 -12.53 -12.01
C GLU A 109 -12.94 -14.03 -12.37
N LEU A 110 -14.09 -14.61 -12.07
CA LEU A 110 -14.41 -15.98 -12.47
C LEU A 110 -14.59 -16.09 -13.99
N VAL A 111 -15.27 -15.12 -14.58
CA VAL A 111 -15.48 -15.05 -16.05
C VAL A 111 -14.14 -14.92 -16.76
N GLU A 112 -13.27 -14.02 -16.31
CA GLU A 112 -11.92 -13.81 -16.87
C GLU A 112 -11.07 -15.08 -16.76
N ALA A 113 -11.07 -15.73 -15.61
CA ALA A 113 -10.30 -16.96 -15.38
C ALA A 113 -10.83 -18.14 -16.18
N CYS A 114 -12.16 -18.27 -16.34
CA CYS A 114 -12.78 -19.30 -17.19
C CYS A 114 -12.49 -19.08 -18.68
N ALA A 115 -12.38 -17.81 -19.11
CA ALA A 115 -12.04 -17.46 -20.49
C ALA A 115 -10.55 -17.71 -20.81
N ASP A 116 -9.70 -17.85 -19.81
CA ASP A 116 -8.26 -18.13 -19.99
C ASP A 116 -7.70 -18.96 -18.83
N THR A 117 -7.84 -20.29 -18.93
CA THR A 117 -7.28 -21.21 -17.94
C THR A 117 -5.75 -21.14 -17.84
N GLY A 118 -5.08 -20.66 -18.87
CA GLY A 118 -3.62 -20.45 -18.88
C GLY A 118 -3.14 -19.48 -17.80
N VAL A 119 -3.97 -18.53 -17.39
CA VAL A 119 -3.65 -17.60 -16.30
C VAL A 119 -3.47 -18.37 -14.98
N LEU A 120 -4.37 -19.27 -14.66
CA LEU A 120 -4.29 -20.10 -13.44
C LEU A 120 -3.24 -21.23 -13.56
N ALA A 121 -2.92 -21.67 -14.77
CA ALA A 121 -1.86 -22.64 -15.03
C ALA A 121 -0.46 -22.02 -15.09
N SER A 122 -0.35 -20.70 -14.96
CA SER A 122 0.95 -19.98 -14.94
C SER A 122 1.80 -20.42 -13.76
N PRO A 123 3.11 -20.69 -13.95
CA PRO A 123 4.04 -20.94 -12.84
C PRO A 123 4.21 -19.73 -11.93
N ASP A 124 3.92 -18.53 -12.44
CA ASP A 124 4.01 -17.25 -11.72
C ASP A 124 2.70 -16.85 -11.05
N LEU A 125 1.70 -17.76 -11.04
CA LEU A 125 0.40 -17.53 -10.42
C LEU A 125 0.56 -17.16 -8.95
N LYS A 126 0.07 -15.99 -8.59
CA LYS A 126 0.06 -15.55 -7.20
C LYS A 126 -1.13 -16.21 -6.48
N ALA A 127 -0.84 -16.89 -5.38
CA ALA A 127 -1.87 -17.52 -4.54
C ALA A 127 -2.97 -16.54 -4.10
N GLU A 128 -2.63 -15.25 -4.00
CA GLU A 128 -3.60 -14.18 -3.72
C GLU A 128 -4.66 -14.02 -4.82
N GLN A 129 -4.29 -14.19 -6.08
CA GLN A 129 -5.24 -14.13 -7.20
C GLN A 129 -6.25 -15.30 -7.13
N VAL A 130 -5.76 -16.49 -6.79
CA VAL A 130 -6.63 -17.67 -6.59
C VAL A 130 -7.54 -17.44 -5.39
N ARG A 131 -7.03 -16.93 -4.29
CA ARG A 131 -7.82 -16.62 -3.10
C ARG A 131 -8.94 -15.63 -3.42
N VAL A 132 -8.63 -14.55 -4.13
CA VAL A 132 -9.62 -13.54 -4.53
C VAL A 132 -10.70 -14.19 -5.41
N LEU A 133 -10.31 -15.00 -6.38
CA LEU A 133 -11.22 -15.74 -7.24
C LEU A 133 -12.17 -16.64 -6.43
N LEU A 134 -11.61 -17.48 -5.57
CA LEU A 134 -12.39 -18.42 -4.75
C LEU A 134 -13.30 -17.70 -3.74
N SER A 135 -12.83 -16.58 -3.18
CA SER A 135 -13.63 -15.75 -2.29
C SER A 135 -14.82 -15.11 -3.01
N ARG A 136 -14.56 -14.54 -4.19
CA ARG A 136 -15.60 -13.92 -5.02
C ARG A 136 -16.62 -14.93 -5.53
N ALA A 137 -16.19 -16.15 -5.78
CA ALA A 137 -17.07 -17.26 -6.14
C ALA A 137 -17.85 -17.86 -4.95
N GLY A 138 -17.69 -17.31 -3.73
CA GLY A 138 -18.37 -17.82 -2.54
C GLY A 138 -17.81 -19.13 -1.98
N VAL A 139 -16.64 -19.55 -2.47
CA VAL A 139 -15.99 -20.80 -2.05
C VAL A 139 -15.28 -20.68 -0.72
N ILE A 140 -14.75 -19.50 -0.40
CA ILE A 140 -14.08 -19.19 0.88
C ILE A 140 -14.57 -17.86 1.46
N GLU A 141 -14.73 -17.82 2.78
CA GLU A 141 -15.01 -16.57 3.48
C GLU A 141 -13.69 -15.79 3.68
N SER A 142 -13.63 -14.56 3.15
CA SER A 142 -12.39 -13.78 3.17
C SER A 142 -12.48 -12.47 3.94
N SER A 143 -13.66 -11.99 4.29
CA SER A 143 -13.83 -10.65 4.86
C SER A 143 -13.03 -10.44 6.16
N ALA A 144 -13.05 -11.40 7.07
CA ALA A 144 -12.29 -11.35 8.32
C ALA A 144 -10.76 -11.37 8.08
N VAL A 145 -10.30 -12.22 7.17
CA VAL A 145 -8.88 -12.34 6.82
C VAL A 145 -8.37 -11.07 6.12
N ASP A 146 -9.18 -10.46 5.26
CA ASP A 146 -8.82 -9.22 4.58
C ASP A 146 -8.72 -8.04 5.55
N GLU A 147 -9.57 -7.97 6.56
CA GLU A 147 -9.47 -6.98 7.63
C GLU A 147 -8.19 -7.16 8.45
N LEU A 148 -7.89 -8.39 8.86
CA LEU A 148 -6.66 -8.70 9.58
C LEU A 148 -5.40 -8.36 8.77
N ARG A 149 -5.41 -8.58 7.46
CA ARG A 149 -4.32 -8.22 6.55
C ARG A 149 -4.16 -6.70 6.42
N ARG A 150 -5.25 -5.95 6.27
CA ARG A 150 -5.20 -4.48 6.28
C ARG A 150 -4.61 -3.96 7.59
N ARG A 151 -5.04 -4.53 8.73
CA ARG A 151 -4.48 -4.22 10.05
C ARG A 151 -2.97 -4.53 10.12
N ARG A 152 -2.54 -5.70 9.63
CA ARG A 152 -1.11 -6.07 9.58
C ARG A 152 -0.29 -5.06 8.76
N LEU A 153 -0.76 -4.63 7.59
CA LEU A 153 -0.07 -3.63 6.76
C LEU A 153 0.05 -2.28 7.47
N ALA A 154 -0.98 -1.84 8.17
CA ALA A 154 -0.95 -0.61 8.97
C ALA A 154 0.09 -0.70 10.11
N LEU A 155 0.15 -1.84 10.82
CA LEU A 155 1.13 -2.10 11.87
C LEU A 155 2.57 -2.13 11.33
N LEU A 156 2.81 -2.75 10.17
CA LEU A 156 4.13 -2.77 9.52
C LEU A 156 4.60 -1.36 9.16
N SER A 157 3.70 -0.51 8.67
CA SER A 157 4.00 0.90 8.41
C SER A 157 4.36 1.67 9.70
N GLY A 158 3.62 1.42 10.79
CA GLY A 158 3.91 1.96 12.11
C GLY A 158 5.27 1.49 12.65
N CYS A 159 5.55 0.20 12.51
CA CYS A 159 6.80 -0.42 12.96
C CYS A 159 8.02 0.21 12.25
N ARG A 160 7.98 0.40 10.93
CA ARG A 160 9.05 1.07 10.18
C ARG A 160 9.31 2.51 10.65
N ARG A 161 8.24 3.26 10.97
CA ARG A 161 8.37 4.63 11.50
C ARG A 161 9.00 4.64 12.90
N ALA A 162 8.58 3.72 13.77
CA ALA A 162 9.14 3.59 15.11
C ALA A 162 10.61 3.14 15.07
N GLU A 163 10.97 2.23 14.16
CA GLU A 163 12.35 1.80 13.93
C GLU A 163 13.25 2.97 13.49
N ALA A 164 12.80 3.74 12.50
CA ALA A 164 13.52 4.93 12.05
C ALA A 164 13.72 5.96 13.17
N ALA A 165 12.70 6.17 14.01
CA ALA A 165 12.78 7.05 15.17
C ALA A 165 13.70 6.51 16.29
N ALA A 166 13.78 5.19 16.45
CA ALA A 166 14.66 4.53 17.41
C ALA A 166 16.13 4.50 16.98
N ALA A 167 16.41 4.60 15.67
CA ALA A 167 17.74 4.60 15.09
C ALA A 167 18.47 5.96 15.23
N ILE A 168 17.84 6.95 15.88
CA ILE A 168 18.48 8.27 16.12
C ILE A 168 19.74 8.07 16.95
N THR A 169 20.86 8.61 16.47
CA THR A 169 22.11 8.62 17.20
C THR A 169 21.94 9.36 18.52
N LEU A 170 22.14 8.67 19.62
CA LEU A 170 22.07 9.29 20.93
C LEU A 170 23.23 10.25 21.13
N PRO A 171 22.97 11.44 21.69
CA PRO A 171 24.04 12.36 22.07
C PRO A 171 24.97 11.68 23.09
N PRO A 172 26.27 12.00 23.08
CA PRO A 172 27.20 11.49 24.06
C PRO A 172 26.72 11.77 25.49
N GLU A 173 27.22 10.99 26.43
CA GLU A 173 26.91 11.24 27.85
C GLU A 173 27.37 12.64 28.24
N ALA A 174 26.50 13.38 28.89
CA ALA A 174 26.80 14.76 29.23
C ALA A 174 28.01 14.81 30.17
N PRO A 175 28.98 15.70 29.90
CA PRO A 175 30.11 15.88 30.80
C PRO A 175 29.66 16.21 32.23
N PRO A 176 30.55 16.09 33.24
CA PRO A 176 30.21 16.45 34.61
C PRO A 176 29.69 17.90 34.68
N GLN A 177 28.73 18.15 35.57
CA GLN A 177 28.08 19.46 35.65
C GLN A 177 29.07 20.56 35.95
N CYS A 178 29.08 21.64 35.14
CA CYS A 178 29.69 22.86 35.54
C CYS A 178 29.01 23.42 36.81
N PRO A 179 29.76 23.82 37.82
CA PRO A 179 29.15 24.48 38.99
C PRO A 179 28.53 25.82 38.57
N GLY A 180 27.27 26.01 38.94
CA GLY A 180 26.62 27.31 38.78
C GLY A 180 27.31 28.41 39.57
N LEU A 181 26.77 29.63 39.51
CA LEU A 181 27.24 30.72 40.32
C LEU A 181 27.07 30.43 41.81
N THR A 182 28.10 30.69 42.60
CA THR A 182 28.04 30.69 44.07
C THR A 182 27.15 31.86 44.55
N GLU A 183 26.66 31.77 45.76
CA GLU A 183 25.86 32.84 46.37
C GLU A 183 26.61 34.16 46.39
N ALA A 184 27.92 34.13 46.66
CA ALA A 184 28.80 35.31 46.63
C ALA A 184 28.89 35.94 45.24
N GLU A 185 29.04 35.12 44.18
CA GLU A 185 29.07 35.58 42.79
C GLU A 185 27.72 36.20 42.38
N GLN A 186 26.58 35.59 42.77
CA GLN A 186 25.24 36.14 42.51
C GLN A 186 25.03 37.50 43.23
N LEU A 187 25.48 37.64 44.49
CA LEU A 187 25.41 38.88 45.21
C LEU A 187 26.29 39.97 44.60
N PHE A 188 27.47 39.58 44.09
CA PHE A 188 28.37 40.52 43.41
C PHE A 188 27.72 41.00 42.09
N GLU A 189 27.15 40.16 41.30
CA GLU A 189 26.44 40.50 40.06
C GLU A 189 25.28 41.46 40.33
N ARG A 190 24.42 41.17 41.31
CA ARG A 190 23.31 42.05 41.71
C ARG A 190 23.81 43.43 42.19
N ARG A 191 24.90 43.43 42.96
CA ARG A 191 25.52 44.69 43.43
C ARG A 191 26.07 45.49 42.26
N TYR A 192 26.75 44.83 41.30
CA TYR A 192 27.26 45.48 40.09
C TYR A 192 26.13 46.10 39.28
N GLU A 193 25.05 45.37 39.03
CA GLU A 193 23.89 45.88 38.29
C GLU A 193 23.22 47.05 38.99
N ALA A 194 23.13 47.06 40.32
CA ALA A 194 22.59 48.17 41.08
C ALA A 194 23.48 49.43 40.94
N GLN A 195 24.80 49.24 41.06
CA GLN A 195 25.78 50.37 40.91
C GLN A 195 25.84 50.87 39.45
N ALA A 196 25.71 49.93 38.43
CA ALA A 196 25.66 50.32 37.04
C ALA A 196 24.43 51.18 36.72
N ARG A 197 23.28 50.88 37.32
CA ARG A 197 22.06 51.71 37.21
C ARG A 197 22.27 53.10 37.86
N ASP A 198 22.88 53.15 39.05
CA ASP A 198 23.18 54.40 39.73
C ASP A 198 24.21 55.25 38.96
N ALA A 199 25.19 54.62 38.32
CA ALA A 199 26.21 55.30 37.48
C ALA A 199 25.63 55.81 36.14
N ALA A 200 24.58 55.19 35.62
CA ALA A 200 23.90 55.68 34.41
C ALA A 200 23.01 56.89 34.65
N ASN A 201 22.55 57.06 35.90
CA ASN A 201 21.66 58.14 36.27
C ASN A 201 22.48 59.39 36.86
N LYS A 202 22.79 60.32 35.97
CA LYS A 202 23.43 61.55 36.43
C LYS A 202 22.56 62.32 37.46
N PRO A 203 23.14 62.84 38.56
CA PRO A 203 22.39 63.59 39.53
C PRO A 203 21.73 64.84 38.89
N GLN A 204 20.43 64.96 39.13
CA GLN A 204 19.62 66.09 38.67
C GLN A 204 19.27 66.99 39.82
N SER A 205 18.97 68.23 39.51
CA SER A 205 18.50 69.24 40.51
C SER A 205 17.03 69.09 40.85
N HIS A 206 16.31 68.25 40.09
CA HIS A 206 14.89 68.00 40.30
C HIS A 206 14.65 66.46 40.37
N CYS A 207 13.65 66.10 41.13
CA CYS A 207 13.22 64.71 41.21
C CYS A 207 12.69 64.22 39.84
N PRO A 208 13.24 63.16 39.23
CA PRO A 208 12.76 62.69 37.92
C PRO A 208 11.33 62.10 37.93
N ALA A 209 10.82 61.75 39.11
CA ALA A 209 9.49 61.14 39.24
C ALA A 209 8.36 62.17 39.40
N CYS A 210 8.61 63.28 40.11
CA CYS A 210 7.59 64.26 40.45
C CYS A 210 7.93 65.70 40.04
N GLY A 211 9.13 65.97 39.49
CA GLY A 211 9.56 67.31 39.05
C GLY A 211 9.90 68.29 40.14
N HIS A 212 9.79 67.96 41.43
CA HIS A 212 10.13 68.85 42.53
C HIS A 212 11.63 69.16 42.60
N ALA A 213 12.00 70.40 42.91
CA ALA A 213 13.37 70.74 43.18
C ALA A 213 13.90 70.00 44.42
N LEU A 214 15.08 69.43 44.31
CA LEU A 214 15.74 68.71 45.40
C LEU A 214 16.48 69.71 46.27
N SER A 215 16.53 69.46 47.58
CA SER A 215 17.34 70.27 48.53
C SER A 215 18.83 70.03 48.23
N GLU A 216 19.66 71.00 48.63
CA GLU A 216 21.12 70.90 48.51
C GLU A 216 21.69 69.63 49.17
N ALA A 217 21.14 69.23 50.31
CA ALA A 217 21.53 68.00 50.98
C ALA A 217 21.21 66.74 50.20
N GLU A 218 20.08 66.72 49.49
CA GLU A 218 19.70 65.60 48.59
C GLU A 218 20.56 65.59 47.35
N ILE A 219 20.81 66.72 46.73
CA ILE A 219 21.70 66.85 45.58
C ILE A 219 23.11 66.35 45.93
N ARG A 220 23.66 66.78 47.10
CA ARG A 220 24.95 66.28 47.56
C ARG A 220 24.99 64.79 47.81
N ARG A 221 23.96 64.20 48.44
CA ARG A 221 23.86 62.73 48.63
C ARG A 221 23.79 61.98 47.30
N ASN A 222 23.00 62.46 46.35
CA ASN A 222 22.88 61.87 45.05
C ASN A 222 24.19 61.92 44.24
N LEU A 223 24.92 63.06 44.35
CA LEU A 223 26.23 63.25 43.72
C LEU A 223 27.27 62.27 44.30
N GLU A 224 27.30 62.16 45.64
CA GLU A 224 28.23 61.20 46.27
C GLU A 224 27.90 59.73 45.96
N ARG A 225 26.60 59.36 45.85
CA ARG A 225 26.17 58.05 45.43
C ARG A 225 26.58 57.77 43.98
N TYR A 226 26.36 58.75 43.09
CA TYR A 226 26.78 58.66 41.70
C TYR A 226 28.30 58.49 41.55
N LYS A 227 29.12 59.32 42.26
CA LYS A 227 30.57 59.20 42.21
C LYS A 227 31.04 57.83 42.66
N ARG A 228 30.50 57.30 43.77
CA ARG A 228 30.82 55.96 44.27
C ARG A 228 30.45 54.89 43.26
N ALA A 229 29.30 55.00 42.63
CA ALA A 229 28.83 54.08 41.65
C ALA A 229 29.71 54.07 40.39
N VAL A 230 30.06 55.26 39.87
CA VAL A 230 30.98 55.38 38.73
C VAL A 230 32.36 54.83 39.06
N THR A 231 32.92 55.12 40.23
CA THR A 231 34.21 54.56 40.63
C THR A 231 34.19 53.04 40.67
N PHE A 232 33.12 52.43 41.23
CA PHE A 232 32.98 51.00 41.33
C PHE A 232 32.85 50.37 39.96
N VAL A 233 32.01 50.91 39.09
CA VAL A 233 31.75 50.32 37.73
C VAL A 233 32.95 50.55 36.80
N CYS A 234 33.74 51.62 36.98
CA CYS A 234 34.91 51.89 36.15
C CYS A 234 36.20 51.26 36.70
N ASP A 235 36.16 50.61 37.86
CA ASP A 235 37.31 49.90 38.39
C ASP A 235 37.63 48.60 37.52
N LYS A 236 38.91 48.54 37.15
CA LYS A 236 39.37 47.43 36.26
C LYS A 236 39.20 46.05 36.90
N ALA A 237 39.46 45.94 38.21
CA ALA A 237 39.32 44.63 38.89
C ALA A 237 37.85 44.23 39.00
N THR A 238 36.95 45.17 39.28
CA THR A 238 35.50 44.97 39.31
C THR A 238 34.97 44.55 37.94
N ASN A 239 35.42 45.17 36.87
CA ASN A 239 35.03 44.80 35.52
C ASN A 239 35.54 43.40 35.12
N ALA A 240 36.78 43.07 35.45
CA ALA A 240 37.33 41.76 35.17
C ALA A 240 36.54 40.64 35.91
N GLU A 241 36.14 40.90 37.16
CA GLU A 241 35.38 39.94 37.95
C GLU A 241 33.95 39.77 37.44
N ILE A 242 33.25 40.84 37.04
CA ILE A 242 31.90 40.70 36.48
C ILE A 242 31.91 40.01 35.13
N GLU A 243 32.91 40.23 34.28
CA GLU A 243 33.07 39.51 33.02
C GLU A 243 33.31 38.03 33.27
N ARG A 244 34.14 37.65 34.26
CA ARG A 244 34.37 36.27 34.67
C ARG A 244 33.08 35.61 35.14
N ILE A 245 32.30 36.29 35.99
CA ILE A 245 31.03 35.80 36.53
C ILE A 245 30.01 35.59 35.39
N ARG A 246 29.89 36.55 34.47
CA ARG A 246 28.98 36.44 33.32
C ARG A 246 29.35 35.30 32.38
N ALA A 247 30.63 35.16 32.04
CA ALA A 247 31.10 34.04 31.21
C ALA A 247 30.80 32.70 31.87
N LYS A 248 31.00 32.57 33.20
CA LYS A 248 30.65 31.35 33.95
C LYS A 248 29.16 31.05 33.92
N ASN A 249 28.31 32.09 34.10
CA ASN A 249 26.86 31.95 34.07
C ASN A 249 26.34 31.54 32.66
N GLU A 250 26.90 32.17 31.65
CA GLU A 250 26.60 31.82 30.25
C GLU A 250 26.97 30.37 29.92
N ALA A 251 28.18 29.93 30.29
CA ALA A 251 28.61 28.54 30.09
C ALA A 251 27.71 27.55 30.83
N TYR A 252 27.31 27.84 32.07
CA TYR A 252 26.38 27.03 32.84
C TYR A 252 25.01 26.95 32.15
N THR A 253 24.47 28.06 31.68
CA THR A 253 23.18 28.13 31.01
C THR A 253 23.19 27.32 29.71
N GLN A 254 24.23 27.50 28.89
CA GLN A 254 24.41 26.75 27.65
C GLN A 254 24.50 25.23 27.91
N GLU A 255 25.24 24.83 28.94
CA GLU A 255 25.32 23.41 29.32
C GLU A 255 23.96 22.85 29.76
N GLN A 256 23.19 23.58 30.57
CA GLN A 256 21.86 23.18 30.98
C GLN A 256 20.90 22.99 29.80
N GLU A 257 20.96 23.89 28.82
CA GLU A 257 20.17 23.78 27.60
C GLU A 257 20.57 22.54 26.78
N GLN A 258 21.87 22.30 26.62
CA GLN A 258 22.38 21.10 25.93
C GLN A 258 21.95 19.82 26.66
N ARG A 259 22.01 19.77 27.99
CA ARG A 259 21.54 18.61 28.79
C ARG A 259 20.05 18.36 28.59
N ARG A 260 19.22 19.41 28.63
CA ARG A 260 17.77 19.31 28.38
C ARG A 260 17.49 18.78 26.99
N ALA A 261 18.18 19.30 25.97
CA ALA A 261 18.04 18.84 24.60
C ALA A 261 18.46 17.35 24.47
N ALA A 262 19.59 16.97 25.04
CA ALA A 262 20.07 15.59 25.03
C ALA A 262 19.10 14.63 25.75
N GLN A 263 18.56 15.04 26.89
CA GLN A 263 17.55 14.24 27.62
C GLN A 263 16.28 14.06 26.81
N LEU A 264 15.80 15.10 26.12
CA LEU A 264 14.64 15.01 25.24
C LEU A 264 14.86 14.00 24.11
N VAL A 265 16.02 14.02 23.47
CA VAL A 265 16.39 13.05 22.41
C VAL A 265 16.39 11.62 22.97
N ARG A 266 17.02 11.39 24.13
CA ARG A 266 17.04 10.07 24.79
C ARG A 266 15.64 9.56 25.12
N THR A 267 14.79 10.41 25.67
CA THR A 267 13.39 10.05 25.99
C THR A 267 12.63 9.68 24.74
N ARG A 268 12.73 10.47 23.66
CA ARG A 268 12.08 10.18 22.39
C ARG A 268 12.55 8.85 21.79
N ALA A 269 13.86 8.58 21.81
CA ALA A 269 14.42 7.32 21.34
C ALA A 269 13.95 6.11 22.18
N ALA A 270 13.88 6.27 23.49
CA ALA A 270 13.36 5.22 24.38
C ALA A 270 11.89 4.91 24.11
N THR A 271 11.06 5.94 23.96
CA THR A 271 9.63 5.78 23.60
C THR A 271 9.49 5.10 22.25
N ALA A 272 10.26 5.52 21.24
CA ALA A 272 10.23 4.90 19.91
C ALA A 272 10.64 3.42 19.94
N ARG A 273 11.61 3.02 20.75
CA ARG A 273 11.99 1.61 20.97
C ARG A 273 10.87 0.80 21.61
N ALA A 274 10.22 1.35 22.61
CA ALA A 274 9.09 0.69 23.26
C ALA A 274 7.90 0.52 22.30
N ASP A 275 7.59 1.54 21.50
CA ASP A 275 6.57 1.47 20.45
C ASP A 275 6.91 0.44 19.38
N TYR A 276 8.15 0.38 18.94
CA TYR A 276 8.61 -0.65 18.00
C TYR A 276 8.38 -2.06 18.53
N GLN A 277 8.77 -2.33 19.78
CA GLN A 277 8.57 -3.64 20.40
C GLN A 277 7.09 -4.00 20.55
N ARG A 278 6.26 -3.03 20.96
CA ARG A 278 4.80 -3.22 21.08
C ARG A 278 4.18 -3.56 19.73
N LEU A 279 4.47 -2.77 18.70
CA LEU A 279 3.94 -2.98 17.34
C LEU A 279 4.39 -4.32 16.77
N ARG A 280 5.63 -4.74 17.01
CA ARG A 280 6.13 -6.03 16.57
C ARG A 280 5.41 -7.20 17.24
N ALA A 281 5.14 -7.12 18.54
CA ALA A 281 4.34 -8.12 19.24
C ALA A 281 2.89 -8.18 18.72
N GLU A 282 2.31 -7.04 18.36
CA GLU A 282 0.97 -6.98 17.78
C GLU A 282 0.93 -7.58 16.37
N ILE A 283 1.97 -7.37 15.54
CA ILE A 283 2.10 -8.03 14.22
C ILE A 283 2.06 -9.56 14.39
N VAL A 284 2.82 -10.11 15.32
CA VAL A 284 2.82 -11.56 15.58
C VAL A 284 1.43 -12.07 15.96
N ARG A 285 0.70 -11.34 16.80
CA ARG A 285 -0.68 -11.71 17.18
C ARG A 285 -1.63 -11.69 15.99
N VAL A 286 -1.53 -10.67 15.14
CA VAL A 286 -2.36 -10.57 13.92
C VAL A 286 -2.01 -11.69 12.94
N GLU A 287 -0.74 -12.07 12.81
CA GLU A 287 -0.32 -13.20 11.99
C GLU A 287 -0.88 -14.54 12.50
N GLN A 288 -0.90 -14.73 13.81
CA GLN A 288 -1.58 -15.89 14.42
C GLN A 288 -3.09 -15.88 14.13
N GLN A 289 -3.76 -14.75 14.32
CA GLN A 289 -5.19 -14.60 13.99
C GLN A 289 -5.49 -14.85 12.51
N ILE A 290 -4.61 -14.43 11.60
CA ILE A 290 -4.73 -14.77 10.17
C ILE A 290 -4.62 -16.28 9.98
N THR A 291 -3.65 -16.94 10.63
CA THR A 291 -3.47 -18.39 10.53
C THR A 291 -4.68 -19.14 11.10
N GLU A 292 -5.21 -18.72 12.24
CA GLU A 292 -6.40 -19.30 12.86
C GLU A 292 -7.66 -19.08 11.99
N ALA A 293 -7.84 -17.88 11.46
CA ALA A 293 -8.99 -17.55 10.59
C ALA A 293 -8.93 -18.29 9.24
N LEU A 294 -7.74 -18.67 8.81
CA LEU A 294 -7.57 -19.50 7.61
C LEU A 294 -7.90 -20.97 7.85
N GLY A 295 -7.85 -21.45 9.08
CA GLY A 295 -8.23 -22.79 9.50
C GLY A 295 -7.89 -23.93 8.52
N PRO A 296 -8.20 -25.19 8.79
CA PRO A 296 -8.22 -26.22 7.77
C PRO A 296 -9.34 -25.86 6.79
N GLN A 297 -8.96 -25.30 5.62
CA GLN A 297 -9.91 -24.88 4.60
C GLN A 297 -10.70 -26.10 4.12
N PRO A 298 -11.97 -26.20 4.36
CA PRO A 298 -12.76 -27.14 3.60
C PRO A 298 -12.88 -26.54 2.22
N LEU A 299 -12.68 -27.23 1.20
CA LEU A 299 -13.63 -27.11 0.24
C LEU A 299 -13.31 -27.28 -1.19
N ALA A 300 -13.25 -26.54 -1.97
CA ALA A 300 -13.36 -26.55 -3.42
C ALA A 300 -12.01 -26.57 -4.12
N LEU A 301 -10.96 -26.80 -3.39
CA LEU A 301 -9.66 -27.08 -4.00
C LEU A 301 -9.67 -28.54 -4.52
N PRO A 302 -9.01 -28.81 -5.66
CA PRO A 302 -8.76 -30.16 -6.12
C PRO A 302 -8.08 -31.02 -5.06
N GLU A 303 -8.28 -32.33 -5.11
CA GLU A 303 -7.62 -33.23 -4.17
C GLU A 303 -6.10 -33.05 -4.20
N GLY A 304 -5.50 -32.94 -3.02
CA GLY A 304 -4.07 -32.68 -2.85
C GLY A 304 -3.63 -31.26 -3.09
N VAL A 305 -4.50 -30.33 -3.46
CA VAL A 305 -4.19 -28.89 -3.55
C VAL A 305 -4.47 -28.20 -2.23
N ALA A 306 -3.50 -27.45 -1.73
CA ALA A 306 -3.66 -26.65 -0.54
C ALA A 306 -3.26 -25.18 -0.78
N LEU A 307 -3.91 -24.27 -0.06
CA LEU A 307 -3.50 -22.87 0.07
C LEU A 307 -2.79 -22.73 1.40
N ASP A 308 -1.48 -22.92 1.40
CA ASP A 308 -0.65 -22.78 2.58
C ASP A 308 -0.30 -21.32 2.84
N VAL A 309 -0.08 -20.99 4.12
CA VAL A 309 0.40 -19.68 4.52
C VAL A 309 1.90 -19.80 4.80
N THR A 310 2.69 -19.04 4.07
CA THR A 310 4.14 -18.98 4.32
C THR A 310 4.44 -18.28 5.65
N GLU A 311 5.63 -18.46 6.20
CA GLU A 311 6.11 -17.74 7.40
C GLU A 311 6.00 -16.21 7.27
N ARG A 312 5.96 -15.69 6.04
CA ARG A 312 5.78 -14.26 5.77
C ARG A 312 4.31 -13.82 5.72
N GLY A 313 3.36 -14.73 6.02
CA GLY A 313 1.93 -14.46 5.95
C GLY A 313 1.39 -14.27 4.53
N THR A 314 2.09 -14.76 3.51
CA THR A 314 1.61 -14.79 2.12
C THR A 314 1.08 -16.18 1.79
N TYR A 315 0.09 -16.26 0.90
CA TYR A 315 -0.40 -17.55 0.44
C TYR A 315 0.55 -18.19 -0.56
N GLN A 316 0.63 -19.50 -0.49
CA GLN A 316 1.30 -20.34 -1.47
C GLN A 316 0.37 -21.49 -1.85
N ILE A 317 0.30 -21.78 -3.13
CA ILE A 317 -0.44 -22.96 -3.62
C ILE A 317 0.54 -24.13 -3.63
N THR A 318 0.14 -25.22 -3.01
CA THR A 318 0.88 -26.49 -3.03
C THR A 318 0.01 -27.60 -3.60
N VAL A 319 0.62 -28.59 -4.22
CA VAL A 319 0.01 -29.79 -4.76
C VAL A 319 0.74 -30.99 -4.19
N GLY A 320 0.10 -31.77 -3.33
CA GLY A 320 0.77 -32.85 -2.60
C GLY A 320 1.96 -32.36 -1.77
N GLY A 321 1.88 -31.14 -1.23
CA GLY A 321 2.97 -30.48 -0.48
C GLY A 321 4.08 -29.86 -1.36
N VAL A 322 3.98 -29.95 -2.69
CA VAL A 322 4.96 -29.38 -3.63
C VAL A 322 4.45 -28.01 -4.14
N PRO A 323 5.27 -26.95 -4.17
CA PRO A 323 4.85 -25.67 -4.73
C PRO A 323 4.34 -25.79 -6.17
N LEU A 324 3.23 -25.10 -6.50
CA LEU A 324 2.59 -25.18 -7.83
C LEU A 324 3.57 -24.91 -8.99
N ARG A 325 4.54 -24.02 -8.80
CA ARG A 325 5.57 -23.71 -9.81
C ARG A 325 6.43 -24.91 -10.21
N SER A 326 6.53 -25.92 -9.33
CA SER A 326 7.31 -27.13 -9.55
C SER A 326 6.48 -28.26 -10.20
N VAL A 327 5.18 -28.05 -10.35
CA VAL A 327 4.25 -28.98 -11.01
C VAL A 327 4.36 -28.80 -12.53
N ASN A 328 4.26 -29.86 -13.30
CA ASN A 328 4.31 -29.79 -14.77
C ASN A 328 3.11 -29.01 -15.36
N HIS A 329 3.25 -28.53 -16.60
CA HIS A 329 2.25 -27.68 -17.23
C HIS A 329 0.88 -28.36 -17.37
N ALA A 330 0.86 -29.63 -17.83
CA ALA A 330 -0.37 -30.37 -18.03
C ALA A 330 -1.16 -30.51 -16.70
N GLN A 331 -0.49 -30.91 -15.64
CA GLN A 331 -1.10 -30.97 -14.31
C GLN A 331 -1.61 -29.61 -13.82
N ARG A 332 -0.86 -28.51 -14.06
CA ARG A 332 -1.36 -27.19 -13.71
C ARG A 332 -2.63 -26.79 -14.44
N VAL A 333 -2.72 -27.14 -15.75
CA VAL A 333 -3.95 -26.91 -16.53
C VAL A 333 -5.10 -27.73 -15.97
N ALA A 334 -4.90 -29.02 -15.71
CA ALA A 334 -5.93 -29.90 -15.14
C ALA A 334 -6.45 -29.35 -13.80
N LEU A 335 -5.55 -28.99 -12.89
CA LEU A 335 -5.91 -28.42 -11.60
C LEU A 335 -6.64 -27.09 -11.75
N SER A 336 -6.24 -26.25 -12.71
CA SER A 336 -6.91 -24.98 -13.00
C SER A 336 -8.34 -25.19 -13.46
N VAL A 337 -8.56 -26.14 -14.35
CA VAL A 337 -9.91 -26.51 -14.84
C VAL A 337 -10.77 -27.02 -13.68
N GLU A 338 -10.24 -27.88 -12.82
CA GLU A 338 -10.98 -28.40 -11.67
C GLU A 338 -11.31 -27.30 -10.67
N MET A 339 -10.37 -26.40 -10.34
CA MET A 339 -10.63 -25.25 -9.48
C MET A 339 -11.72 -24.34 -10.04
N LEU A 340 -11.66 -24.05 -11.34
CA LEU A 340 -12.65 -23.21 -12.00
C LEU A 340 -14.03 -23.89 -12.06
N ALA A 341 -14.07 -25.16 -12.31
CA ALA A 341 -15.33 -25.93 -12.31
C ALA A 341 -16.00 -25.88 -10.94
N LYS A 342 -15.24 -26.12 -9.86
CA LYS A 342 -15.74 -26.03 -8.49
C LYS A 342 -16.16 -24.61 -8.12
N ALA A 343 -15.36 -23.59 -8.48
CA ALA A 343 -15.70 -22.20 -8.25
C ALA A 343 -16.98 -21.77 -9.02
N ARG A 344 -17.12 -22.24 -10.25
CA ARG A 344 -18.29 -21.98 -11.09
C ARG A 344 -19.54 -22.64 -10.53
N ALA A 345 -19.44 -23.92 -10.10
CA ALA A 345 -20.53 -24.63 -9.44
C ALA A 345 -20.99 -23.90 -8.16
N ALA A 346 -20.05 -23.46 -7.33
CA ALA A 346 -20.34 -22.69 -6.12
C ALA A 346 -21.05 -21.36 -6.42
N ALA A 347 -20.70 -20.72 -7.54
CA ALA A 347 -21.36 -19.49 -8.01
C ALA A 347 -22.69 -19.74 -8.74
N GLY A 348 -23.11 -21.00 -8.95
CA GLY A 348 -24.29 -21.33 -9.73
C GLY A 348 -24.20 -20.97 -11.22
N ALA A 349 -22.97 -20.90 -11.75
CA ALA A 349 -22.68 -20.40 -13.09
C ALA A 349 -22.32 -21.50 -14.11
N ASP A 350 -22.57 -22.78 -13.82
CA ASP A 350 -22.14 -23.92 -14.62
C ASP A 350 -22.63 -23.86 -16.08
N ASP A 351 -23.87 -23.48 -16.30
CA ASP A 351 -24.46 -23.38 -17.63
C ASP A 351 -24.21 -21.99 -18.28
N LEU A 352 -23.76 -21.02 -17.52
CA LEU A 352 -23.68 -19.62 -17.95
C LEU A 352 -22.30 -19.20 -18.44
N VAL A 353 -21.25 -19.76 -17.83
CA VAL A 353 -19.85 -19.37 -18.09
C VAL A 353 -19.07 -20.61 -18.56
N PRO A 354 -18.66 -20.69 -19.83
CA PRO A 354 -17.84 -21.81 -20.30
C PRO A 354 -16.40 -21.68 -19.78
N ILE A 355 -15.79 -22.81 -19.39
CA ILE A 355 -14.35 -22.88 -19.13
C ILE A 355 -13.66 -23.25 -20.44
N ILE A 356 -12.69 -22.45 -20.83
CA ILE A 356 -12.00 -22.61 -22.10
C ILE A 356 -10.58 -23.10 -21.86
N VAL A 357 -10.24 -24.23 -22.49
CA VAL A 357 -8.92 -24.85 -22.44
C VAL A 357 -8.28 -24.77 -23.82
N ASP A 358 -7.24 -23.91 -23.96
CA ASP A 358 -6.41 -23.91 -25.17
C ASP A 358 -5.30 -24.95 -25.06
N ASN A 359 -4.86 -25.49 -26.19
CA ASN A 359 -3.87 -26.58 -26.29
C ASN A 359 -4.25 -27.80 -25.45
N ALA A 360 -5.51 -28.19 -25.51
CA ALA A 360 -6.05 -29.31 -24.72
C ALA A 360 -5.37 -30.67 -25.01
N GLU A 361 -4.69 -30.82 -26.16
CA GLU A 361 -3.88 -31.98 -26.51
C GLU A 361 -2.68 -32.20 -25.58
N SER A 362 -2.20 -31.16 -24.91
CA SER A 362 -1.12 -31.28 -23.94
C SER A 362 -1.58 -31.85 -22.59
N VAL A 363 -2.88 -32.00 -22.39
CA VAL A 363 -3.48 -32.43 -21.12
C VAL A 363 -4.19 -33.78 -21.34
N GLN A 364 -3.67 -34.82 -20.72
CA GLN A 364 -4.23 -36.18 -20.83
C GLN A 364 -5.46 -36.42 -19.93
N ASP A 365 -6.08 -35.38 -19.44
CA ASP A 365 -7.16 -35.44 -18.47
C ASP A 365 -8.53 -35.53 -19.17
N ASN A 366 -9.42 -36.30 -18.59
CA ASN A 366 -10.80 -36.40 -19.07
C ASN A 366 -11.68 -35.39 -18.34
N PHE A 367 -11.87 -34.22 -18.95
CA PHE A 367 -12.72 -33.16 -18.40
C PHE A 367 -14.23 -33.42 -18.59
N GLU A 368 -14.64 -34.58 -19.04
CA GLU A 368 -16.06 -34.91 -19.32
C GLU A 368 -16.94 -34.88 -18.08
N GLN A 369 -16.34 -35.04 -16.91
CA GLN A 369 -17.05 -34.93 -15.63
C GLN A 369 -17.56 -33.50 -15.31
N TRP A 370 -17.04 -32.47 -16.00
CA TRP A 370 -17.40 -31.09 -15.76
C TRP A 370 -18.25 -30.56 -16.91
N PRO A 371 -19.42 -29.95 -16.65
CA PRO A 371 -20.26 -29.37 -17.70
C PRO A 371 -19.60 -28.16 -18.34
N ASN A 372 -19.97 -27.86 -19.57
CA ASN A 372 -19.64 -26.64 -20.31
C ASN A 372 -18.13 -26.32 -20.36
N ILE A 373 -17.28 -27.33 -20.59
CA ILE A 373 -15.85 -27.17 -20.91
C ILE A 373 -15.66 -27.21 -22.41
N ILE A 374 -14.99 -26.18 -22.91
CA ILE A 374 -14.66 -26.01 -24.33
C ILE A 374 -13.17 -26.25 -24.52
N ARG A 375 -12.84 -27.23 -25.33
CA ARG A 375 -11.48 -27.68 -25.61
C ARG A 375 -11.06 -27.28 -27.02
N PHE A 376 -9.95 -26.58 -27.14
CA PHE A 376 -9.28 -26.32 -28.39
C PHE A 376 -8.01 -27.19 -28.45
N SER A 377 -7.95 -28.10 -29.43
CA SER A 377 -6.80 -28.97 -29.65
C SER A 377 -6.30 -28.86 -31.09
N VAL A 378 -5.06 -29.29 -31.33
CA VAL A 378 -4.49 -29.42 -32.67
C VAL A 378 -4.83 -30.78 -33.21
N LEU A 379 -5.29 -30.84 -34.46
CA LEU A 379 -5.38 -32.10 -35.20
C LEU A 379 -3.96 -32.63 -35.43
N GLN A 380 -3.67 -33.80 -34.95
CA GLN A 380 -2.42 -34.52 -35.22
C GLN A 380 -2.44 -35.13 -36.63
#